data_2fbe492e415c1d2937c148dc50da70fd
#
_entry.id   2fbe492e415c1d2937c148dc50da70fd
#
_cell.length_a   1.000
_cell.length_b   1.000
_cell.length_c   1.000
_cell.angle_alpha   90.00
_cell.angle_beta   90.00
_cell.angle_gamma   90.00
#
_symmetry.space_group_name_H-M   'P 1'
#
loop_
_entity.id
_entity.type
_entity.pdbx_description
1 polymer ?
#
loop_
_entity_poly.entity_id
_entity_poly.type
_entity_poly.pdbx_seq_one_letter_code
_entity_poly.pdbx_strand_id
1 'polypeptide(L)'
;MSPVKKVGFYTLGCKLNFSETSTIARAFEQGGFVRAVRGERADIYVINSCSVTEHADKKCRNIVRRLIKENPGAIVVVTGCYAQLKPQELAAIEGVDLVVGNNDKGTIFERVAALGAKRGATVHTCEAGELTGFFAAFSSGDRTRSFLKVQDGCDYRCSYCTIPLARGASRNLPVADLVREAAAIATKGQREIVLTGINVGDFGRTTGESFIDLLRALDAVEGIDRYRISSIEPNLLTDEVIAFTAGSDKFQPHFHVPLQSGCDRILALMRRRYNTARFAERIGAVRAQIPGVFFGIDVIVGFPGETDEDFEVTCRFLEEIRPAFLHVFPYSVRPNTPAAEMNGKVAPGVAAHRVQRLGELSSRLYRGFCAVQQGREAKVLWESTRRGGDMFGFTENYIKVRTPFDRERINTITRVRLGALDADGVAQATILCE
;
A
#
# COMPACT_ATOMS: atom_id res chain seq x y z
N MET A 1 -41.82 -5.56 -0.42
CA MET A 1 -40.42 -5.72 0.01
C MET A 1 -39.77 -4.34 -0.06
N SER A 2 -39.25 -3.83 1.04
CA SER A 2 -38.48 -2.59 1.00
C SER A 2 -37.30 -2.77 0.04
N PRO A 3 -36.94 -1.75 -0.78
CA PRO A 3 -35.81 -1.86 -1.69
C PRO A 3 -34.52 -2.13 -0.89
N VAL A 4 -33.70 -3.04 -1.39
CA VAL A 4 -32.42 -3.39 -0.75
C VAL A 4 -31.51 -2.14 -0.81
N LYS A 5 -31.05 -1.68 0.35
CA LYS A 5 -30.18 -0.51 0.45
C LYS A 5 -28.80 -0.81 -0.13
N LYS A 6 -28.23 0.17 -0.84
CA LYS A 6 -26.94 0.07 -1.49
C LYS A 6 -25.88 0.91 -0.77
N VAL A 7 -24.65 0.41 -0.73
CA VAL A 7 -23.50 1.13 -0.19
C VAL A 7 -22.36 1.22 -1.19
N GLY A 8 -21.88 2.43 -1.44
CA GLY A 8 -20.74 2.73 -2.32
C GLY A 8 -19.45 2.99 -1.52
N PHE A 9 -18.33 2.46 -2.00
CA PHE A 9 -17.03 2.61 -1.35
C PHE A 9 -16.03 3.33 -2.24
N TYR A 10 -15.31 4.27 -1.65
CA TYR A 10 -14.20 4.98 -2.28
C TYR A 10 -12.96 4.88 -1.41
N THR A 11 -11.91 4.26 -1.94
CA THR A 11 -10.63 4.13 -1.24
C THR A 11 -9.59 5.03 -1.87
N LEU A 12 -8.96 5.87 -1.06
CA LEU A 12 -7.81 6.68 -1.42
C LEU A 12 -6.58 6.18 -0.65
N GLY A 13 -5.40 6.27 -1.28
CA GLY A 13 -4.12 6.00 -0.63
C GLY A 13 -3.59 4.58 -0.83
N CYS A 14 -3.22 3.92 0.26
CA CYS A 14 -2.38 2.74 0.26
C CYS A 14 -3.14 1.40 0.31
N LYS A 15 -2.40 0.29 0.21
CA LYS A 15 -2.91 -1.08 0.35
C LYS A 15 -3.61 -1.31 1.69
N LEU A 16 -3.12 -0.64 2.75
CA LEU A 16 -3.72 -0.70 4.08
C LEU A 16 -5.14 -0.14 4.08
N ASN A 17 -5.36 1.05 3.52
CA ASN A 17 -6.70 1.62 3.37
C ASN A 17 -7.61 0.70 2.53
N PHE A 18 -7.04 0.03 1.54
CA PHE A 18 -7.81 -0.89 0.70
C PHE A 18 -8.29 -2.12 1.48
N SER A 19 -7.41 -2.76 2.28
CA SER A 19 -7.82 -3.89 3.14
C SER A 19 -8.88 -3.47 4.16
N GLU A 20 -8.71 -2.28 4.77
CA GLU A 20 -9.67 -1.72 5.71
C GLU A 20 -11.05 -1.48 5.06
N THR A 21 -11.07 -0.86 3.87
CA THR A 21 -12.33 -0.64 3.12
C THR A 21 -13.02 -1.95 2.76
N SER A 22 -12.26 -2.96 2.33
CA SER A 22 -12.81 -4.28 1.99
C SER A 22 -13.45 -4.96 3.21
N THR A 23 -12.84 -4.81 4.40
CA THR A 23 -13.40 -5.31 5.65
C THR A 23 -14.67 -4.56 6.07
N ILE A 24 -14.67 -3.22 5.96
CA ILE A 24 -15.87 -2.40 6.22
C ILE A 24 -17.00 -2.81 5.26
N ALA A 25 -16.69 -3.02 3.98
CA ALA A 25 -17.68 -3.44 2.98
C ALA A 25 -18.35 -4.78 3.37
N ARG A 26 -17.57 -5.76 3.83
CA ARG A 26 -18.13 -7.03 4.32
C ARG A 26 -19.05 -6.86 5.52
N ALA A 27 -18.76 -5.93 6.44
CA ALA A 27 -19.67 -5.64 7.55
C ALA A 27 -21.03 -5.12 7.06
N PHE A 28 -21.04 -4.24 6.05
CA PHE A 28 -22.29 -3.78 5.43
C PHE A 28 -23.03 -4.91 4.69
N GLU A 29 -22.32 -5.76 3.95
CA GLU A 29 -22.89 -6.91 3.25
C GLU A 29 -23.54 -7.91 4.24
N GLN A 30 -22.87 -8.20 5.37
CA GLN A 30 -23.42 -9.01 6.46
C GLN A 30 -24.64 -8.36 7.11
N GLY A 31 -24.70 -7.03 7.14
CA GLY A 31 -25.85 -6.26 7.58
C GLY A 31 -26.99 -6.14 6.55
N GLY A 32 -26.90 -6.86 5.41
CA GLY A 32 -27.96 -6.93 4.39
C GLY A 32 -27.91 -5.82 3.34
N PHE A 33 -26.81 -5.05 3.27
CA PHE A 33 -26.62 -4.06 2.21
C PHE A 33 -26.01 -4.72 0.96
N VAL A 34 -26.31 -4.17 -0.21
CA VAL A 34 -25.67 -4.55 -1.47
C VAL A 34 -24.61 -3.51 -1.85
N ARG A 35 -23.42 -3.97 -2.23
CA ARG A 35 -22.36 -3.10 -2.69
C ARG A 35 -22.70 -2.50 -4.06
N ALA A 36 -22.74 -1.18 -4.15
CA ALA A 36 -22.98 -0.47 -5.40
C ALA A 36 -21.78 -0.63 -6.36
N VAL A 37 -22.05 -0.86 -7.63
CA VAL A 37 -21.00 -0.84 -8.67
C VAL A 37 -20.58 0.60 -8.94
N ARG A 38 -19.36 0.77 -9.43
CA ARG A 38 -18.83 2.10 -9.72
C ARG A 38 -19.72 2.86 -10.71
N GLY A 39 -20.19 4.04 -10.32
CA GLY A 39 -21.09 4.88 -11.09
C GLY A 39 -22.59 4.64 -10.80
N GLU A 40 -22.91 3.62 -10.02
CA GLU A 40 -24.27 3.39 -9.53
C GLU A 40 -24.58 4.29 -8.32
N ARG A 41 -25.85 4.71 -8.20
CA ARG A 41 -26.33 5.43 -7.01
C ARG A 41 -26.39 4.50 -5.81
N ALA A 42 -26.04 5.02 -4.63
CA ALA A 42 -26.11 4.32 -3.37
C ALA A 42 -26.78 5.16 -2.29
N ASP A 43 -27.34 4.49 -1.29
CA ASP A 43 -27.96 5.13 -0.13
C ASP A 43 -26.92 5.63 0.87
N ILE A 44 -25.73 4.98 0.86
CA ILE A 44 -24.61 5.29 1.75
C ILE A 44 -23.33 5.33 0.92
N TYR A 45 -22.45 6.28 1.20
CA TYR A 45 -21.08 6.31 0.68
C TYR A 45 -20.08 6.34 1.80
N VAL A 46 -19.12 5.41 1.76
CA VAL A 46 -17.98 5.34 2.70
C VAL A 46 -16.70 5.69 1.94
N ILE A 47 -16.05 6.78 2.34
CA ILE A 47 -14.81 7.27 1.74
C ILE A 47 -13.66 7.05 2.73
N ASN A 48 -12.77 6.08 2.44
CA ASN A 48 -11.55 5.87 3.21
C ASN A 48 -10.43 6.75 2.64
N SER A 49 -10.07 7.76 3.41
CA SER A 49 -9.25 8.89 2.99
C SER A 49 -7.75 8.66 3.25
N CYS A 50 -6.93 9.32 2.45
CA CYS A 50 -5.48 9.40 2.61
C CYS A 50 -5.08 10.86 2.87
N SER A 51 -3.99 11.08 3.63
CA SER A 51 -3.44 12.40 3.92
C SER A 51 -1.91 12.43 3.86
N VAL A 52 -1.31 11.55 3.06
CA VAL A 52 0.15 11.54 2.86
C VAL A 52 0.62 12.75 2.06
N THR A 53 -0.23 13.27 1.18
CA THR A 53 0.05 14.48 0.38
C THR A 53 -1.17 15.41 0.40
N GLU A 54 -0.92 16.73 0.19
CA GLU A 54 -2.01 17.71 0.03
C GLU A 54 -2.89 17.41 -1.18
N HIS A 55 -2.30 16.88 -2.25
CA HIS A 55 -3.07 16.42 -3.41
C HIS A 55 -4.08 15.33 -3.03
N ALA A 56 -3.73 14.41 -2.13
CA ALA A 56 -4.65 13.40 -1.63
C ALA A 56 -5.80 14.01 -0.83
N ASP A 57 -5.53 15.02 0.03
CA ASP A 57 -6.55 15.75 0.76
C ASP A 57 -7.53 16.46 -0.21
N LYS A 58 -7.00 17.19 -1.21
CA LYS A 58 -7.81 17.87 -2.25
C LYS A 58 -8.66 16.87 -3.04
N LYS A 59 -8.09 15.75 -3.44
CA LYS A 59 -8.80 14.68 -4.15
C LYS A 59 -9.93 14.11 -3.31
N CYS A 60 -9.71 13.91 -2.00
CA CYS A 60 -10.74 13.45 -1.08
C CYS A 60 -11.91 14.44 -1.02
N ARG A 61 -11.64 15.73 -0.76
CA ARG A 61 -12.69 16.77 -0.72
C ARG A 61 -13.49 16.84 -2.03
N ASN A 62 -12.82 16.72 -3.17
CA ASN A 62 -13.50 16.75 -4.48
C ASN A 62 -14.42 15.54 -4.67
N ILE A 63 -14.00 14.34 -4.24
CA ILE A 63 -14.84 13.13 -4.29
C ILE A 63 -16.05 13.30 -3.37
N VAL A 64 -15.87 13.74 -2.13
CA VAL A 64 -16.94 13.97 -1.15
C VAL A 64 -17.98 14.92 -1.71
N ARG A 65 -17.57 16.12 -2.17
CA ARG A 65 -18.47 17.13 -2.74
C ARG A 65 -19.22 16.63 -3.97
N ARG A 66 -18.54 15.87 -4.85
CA ARG A 66 -19.16 15.28 -6.02
C ARG A 66 -20.24 14.27 -5.63
N LEU A 67 -19.95 13.37 -4.69
CA LEU A 67 -20.91 12.34 -4.25
C LEU A 67 -22.15 12.96 -3.62
N ILE A 68 -21.99 13.99 -2.80
CA ILE A 68 -23.11 14.74 -2.19
C ILE A 68 -23.97 15.37 -3.28
N LYS A 69 -23.34 16.03 -4.27
CA LYS A 69 -24.05 16.68 -5.38
C LYS A 69 -24.82 15.69 -6.27
N GLU A 70 -24.19 14.54 -6.59
CA GLU A 70 -24.74 13.54 -7.49
C GLU A 70 -25.82 12.67 -6.81
N ASN A 71 -25.79 12.57 -5.47
CA ASN A 71 -26.65 11.70 -4.67
C ASN A 71 -27.29 12.45 -3.49
N PRO A 72 -28.18 13.42 -3.76
CA PRO A 72 -28.87 14.14 -2.67
C PRO A 72 -29.65 13.15 -1.79
N GLY A 73 -29.44 13.23 -0.49
CA GLY A 73 -30.09 12.34 0.48
C GLY A 73 -29.32 11.08 0.86
N ALA A 74 -28.23 10.73 0.15
CA ALA A 74 -27.35 9.64 0.58
C ALA A 74 -26.60 10.02 1.88
N ILE A 75 -26.32 9.03 2.73
CA ILE A 75 -25.45 9.19 3.91
C ILE A 75 -24.01 9.19 3.45
N VAL A 76 -23.23 10.19 3.85
CA VAL A 76 -21.82 10.32 3.48
C VAL A 76 -20.93 10.19 4.69
N VAL A 77 -20.12 9.13 4.70
CA VAL A 77 -19.17 8.78 5.78
C VAL A 77 -17.75 8.99 5.27
N VAL A 78 -16.93 9.72 6.02
CA VAL A 78 -15.50 9.87 5.71
C VAL A 78 -14.68 9.29 6.85
N THR A 79 -13.73 8.43 6.51
CA THR A 79 -12.78 7.80 7.45
C THR A 79 -11.35 7.86 6.91
N GLY A 80 -10.38 7.36 7.66
CA GLY A 80 -8.98 7.25 7.24
C GLY A 80 -8.08 8.36 7.77
N CYS A 81 -6.87 8.46 7.19
CA CYS A 81 -5.84 9.36 7.71
C CYS A 81 -6.24 10.84 7.65
N TYR A 82 -6.96 11.27 6.62
CA TYR A 82 -7.43 12.65 6.55
C TYR A 82 -8.54 12.94 7.58
N ALA A 83 -9.48 11.99 7.74
CA ALA A 83 -10.51 12.09 8.77
C ALA A 83 -9.91 12.16 10.19
N GLN A 84 -8.81 11.45 10.43
CA GLN A 84 -8.08 11.49 11.70
C GLN A 84 -7.36 12.82 11.94
N LEU A 85 -6.67 13.35 10.90
CA LEU A 85 -5.82 14.55 11.06
C LEU A 85 -6.58 15.85 11.00
N LYS A 86 -7.67 15.91 10.25
CA LYS A 86 -8.46 17.14 10.01
C LYS A 86 -9.96 16.86 10.02
N PRO A 87 -10.50 16.30 11.10
CA PRO A 87 -11.91 15.91 11.17
C PRO A 87 -12.86 17.09 10.98
N GLN A 88 -12.54 18.26 11.54
CA GLN A 88 -13.38 19.44 11.47
C GLN A 88 -13.45 20.02 10.05
N GLU A 89 -12.37 19.95 9.28
CA GLU A 89 -12.36 20.37 7.86
C GLU A 89 -13.33 19.52 7.02
N LEU A 90 -13.42 18.22 7.32
CA LEU A 90 -14.35 17.32 6.65
C LEU A 90 -15.79 17.47 7.15
N ALA A 91 -15.97 17.65 8.45
CA ALA A 91 -17.29 17.86 9.05
C ALA A 91 -17.93 19.18 8.60
N ALA A 92 -17.13 20.19 8.26
CA ALA A 92 -17.61 21.47 7.71
C ALA A 92 -18.10 21.38 6.26
N ILE A 93 -17.90 20.26 5.56
CA ILE A 93 -18.45 20.06 4.21
C ILE A 93 -19.93 19.73 4.36
N GLU A 94 -20.81 20.65 3.92
CA GLU A 94 -22.24 20.43 3.94
C GLU A 94 -22.63 19.13 3.21
N GLY A 95 -23.41 18.28 3.88
CA GLY A 95 -23.82 16.97 3.38
C GLY A 95 -22.92 15.80 3.80
N VAL A 96 -21.83 16.03 4.54
CA VAL A 96 -21.15 14.97 5.29
C VAL A 96 -21.97 14.66 6.55
N ASP A 97 -22.22 13.39 6.82
CA ASP A 97 -23.04 12.95 7.96
C ASP A 97 -22.20 12.38 9.10
N LEU A 98 -21.04 11.75 8.75
CA LEU A 98 -20.22 11.05 9.74
C LEU A 98 -18.73 11.14 9.36
N VAL A 99 -17.90 11.53 10.33
CA VAL A 99 -16.43 11.50 10.23
C VAL A 99 -15.89 10.56 11.31
N VAL A 100 -15.16 9.51 10.89
CA VAL A 100 -14.64 8.47 11.78
C VAL A 100 -13.13 8.36 11.67
N GLY A 101 -12.42 8.51 12.77
CA GLY A 101 -10.97 8.36 12.85
C GLY A 101 -10.50 6.92 12.70
N ASN A 102 -9.18 6.75 12.77
CA ASN A 102 -8.55 5.45 12.53
C ASN A 102 -8.79 4.44 13.67
N ASN A 103 -9.05 4.90 14.91
CA ASN A 103 -9.31 4.03 16.04
C ASN A 103 -10.69 3.32 15.95
N ASP A 104 -11.66 3.99 15.35
CA ASP A 104 -13.07 3.59 15.38
C ASP A 104 -13.58 3.00 14.05
N LYS A 105 -12.68 2.70 13.11
CA LYS A 105 -13.08 2.16 11.79
C LYS A 105 -13.94 0.91 11.85
N GLY A 106 -13.72 0.07 12.85
CA GLY A 106 -14.50 -1.16 13.05
C GLY A 106 -15.97 -0.91 13.39
N THR A 107 -16.31 0.30 13.87
CA THR A 107 -17.68 0.64 14.31
C THR A 107 -18.47 1.43 13.28
N ILE A 108 -17.96 1.58 12.05
CA ILE A 108 -18.62 2.40 11.01
C ILE A 108 -20.01 1.88 10.68
N PHE A 109 -20.20 0.57 10.56
CA PHE A 109 -21.48 -0.02 10.25
C PHE A 109 -22.53 0.28 11.34
N GLU A 110 -22.19 0.03 12.60
CA GLU A 110 -23.07 0.26 13.76
C GLU A 110 -23.39 1.76 13.90
N ARG A 111 -22.41 2.65 13.69
CA ARG A 111 -22.61 4.09 13.74
C ARG A 111 -23.56 4.57 12.65
N VAL A 112 -23.43 4.04 11.43
CA VAL A 112 -24.34 4.36 10.32
C VAL A 112 -25.75 3.84 10.62
N ALA A 113 -25.87 2.64 11.17
CA ALA A 113 -27.17 2.07 11.58
C ALA A 113 -27.85 2.90 12.68
N ALA A 114 -27.06 3.53 13.56
CA ALA A 114 -27.54 4.40 14.64
C ALA A 114 -27.83 5.84 14.19
N LEU A 115 -27.45 6.24 12.97
CA LEU A 115 -27.75 7.59 12.46
C LEU A 115 -29.24 7.77 12.28
N GLY A 116 -29.83 8.67 13.08
CA GLY A 116 -31.20 9.14 12.91
C GLY A 116 -31.36 10.11 11.74
N ALA A 117 -32.40 10.95 11.81
CA ALA A 117 -32.62 12.01 10.82
C ALA A 117 -31.38 12.96 10.78
N LYS A 118 -30.93 13.31 9.57
CA LYS A 118 -29.78 14.19 9.30
C LYS A 118 -29.83 15.47 10.12
N ARG A 119 -28.80 15.73 10.94
CA ARG A 119 -28.67 16.97 11.76
C ARG A 119 -27.26 17.58 11.70
N GLY A 120 -26.50 17.32 10.63
CA GLY A 120 -25.10 17.72 10.50
C GLY A 120 -24.13 16.58 10.81
N ALA A 121 -22.83 16.81 10.55
CA ALA A 121 -21.80 15.80 10.70
C ALA A 121 -21.55 15.44 12.17
N THR A 122 -21.57 14.16 12.47
CA THR A 122 -21.07 13.61 13.75
C THR A 122 -19.61 13.24 13.58
N VAL A 123 -18.75 13.62 14.54
CA VAL A 123 -17.31 13.36 14.51
C VAL A 123 -16.92 12.40 15.62
N HIS A 124 -16.25 11.30 15.25
CA HIS A 124 -15.68 10.32 16.18
C HIS A 124 -14.19 10.17 15.86
N THR A 125 -13.37 10.89 16.58
CA THR A 125 -11.91 10.87 16.49
C THR A 125 -11.31 10.97 17.88
N CYS A 126 -10.05 10.58 18.02
CA CYS A 126 -9.30 10.70 19.26
C CYS A 126 -7.92 11.32 18.98
N GLU A 127 -7.20 11.69 20.01
CA GLU A 127 -5.83 12.19 19.89
C GLU A 127 -4.87 11.06 19.44
N ALA A 128 -3.74 11.43 18.82
CA ALA A 128 -2.77 10.46 18.29
C ALA A 128 -2.25 9.48 19.35
N GLY A 129 -2.10 9.92 20.61
CA GLY A 129 -1.68 9.09 21.74
C GLY A 129 -2.72 8.05 22.20
N GLU A 130 -3.97 8.23 21.84
CA GLU A 130 -5.10 7.36 22.16
C GLU A 130 -5.38 6.31 21.08
N LEU A 131 -4.62 6.34 19.97
CA LEU A 131 -4.76 5.39 18.86
C LEU A 131 -4.16 4.02 19.23
N THR A 132 -4.83 3.27 20.08
CA THR A 132 -4.38 1.96 20.60
C THR A 132 -5.04 0.78 19.93
N GLY A 133 -6.22 0.96 19.34
CA GLY A 133 -6.99 -0.09 18.69
C GLY A 133 -6.31 -0.60 17.40
N PHE A 134 -6.31 -1.92 17.20
CA PHE A 134 -5.92 -2.52 15.93
C PHE A 134 -7.16 -3.03 15.20
N PHE A 135 -7.54 -2.37 14.13
CA PHE A 135 -8.63 -2.83 13.28
C PHE A 135 -8.09 -3.93 12.34
N ALA A 136 -8.42 -5.19 12.65
CA ALA A 136 -8.08 -6.33 11.79
C ALA A 136 -8.70 -6.18 10.40
N ALA A 137 -7.90 -6.33 9.35
CA ALA A 137 -8.40 -6.09 8.00
C ALA A 137 -7.66 -6.92 6.94
N PHE A 138 -8.45 -7.48 6.02
CA PHE A 138 -7.95 -8.06 4.80
C PHE A 138 -8.89 -7.78 3.63
N SER A 139 -8.35 -7.75 2.41
CA SER A 139 -9.18 -7.65 1.21
C SER A 139 -9.53 -9.04 0.69
N SER A 140 -10.76 -9.21 0.18
CA SER A 140 -11.23 -10.46 -0.39
C SER A 140 -12.32 -10.21 -1.43
N GLY A 141 -12.23 -10.88 -2.57
CA GLY A 141 -13.21 -10.75 -3.66
C GLY A 141 -13.06 -9.51 -4.55
N ASP A 142 -12.31 -8.52 -4.11
CA ASP A 142 -12.10 -7.26 -4.83
C ASP A 142 -10.99 -7.36 -5.90
N ARG A 143 -10.02 -8.23 -5.68
CA ARG A 143 -8.83 -8.44 -6.54
C ARG A 143 -8.37 -9.88 -6.44
N THR A 144 -7.54 -10.32 -7.37
CA THR A 144 -6.90 -11.64 -7.37
C THR A 144 -5.99 -11.84 -6.15
N ARG A 145 -5.29 -10.79 -5.72
CA ARG A 145 -4.42 -10.81 -4.53
C ARG A 145 -5.12 -10.22 -3.33
N SER A 146 -4.98 -10.86 -2.16
CA SER A 146 -5.44 -10.32 -0.89
C SER A 146 -4.38 -9.43 -0.23
N PHE A 147 -4.80 -8.34 0.38
CA PHE A 147 -3.97 -7.52 1.27
C PHE A 147 -4.32 -7.83 2.71
N LEU A 148 -3.40 -8.45 3.45
CA LEU A 148 -3.57 -8.74 4.88
C LEU A 148 -2.84 -7.66 5.70
N LYS A 149 -3.59 -6.94 6.53
CA LYS A 149 -3.03 -5.95 7.45
C LYS A 149 -2.39 -6.67 8.63
N VAL A 150 -1.06 -6.64 8.69
CA VAL A 150 -0.29 -7.30 9.76
C VAL A 150 0.25 -6.31 10.78
N GLN A 151 0.38 -5.01 10.42
CA GLN A 151 0.94 -3.98 11.27
C GLN A 151 0.28 -2.64 10.98
N ASP A 152 0.14 -1.76 11.98
CA ASP A 152 -0.38 -0.39 11.86
C ASP A 152 0.41 0.58 12.74
N GLY A 153 0.36 1.88 12.42
CA GLY A 153 1.12 2.90 13.12
C GLY A 153 2.62 2.84 12.84
N CYS A 154 3.40 3.71 13.48
CA CYS A 154 4.86 3.75 13.28
C CYS A 154 5.54 4.50 14.41
N ASP A 155 6.64 3.94 14.96
CA ASP A 155 7.46 4.55 16.00
C ASP A 155 8.63 5.38 15.44
N TYR A 156 8.73 5.47 14.12
CA TYR A 156 9.70 6.35 13.48
C TYR A 156 9.19 7.78 13.46
N ARG A 157 10.08 8.70 13.80
CA ARG A 157 9.78 10.15 13.83
C ARG A 157 10.47 10.86 12.67
N CYS A 158 10.25 10.36 11.45
CA CYS A 158 10.77 10.99 10.24
C CYS A 158 10.23 12.42 10.15
N SER A 159 11.11 13.38 9.82
CA SER A 159 10.79 14.81 9.90
C SER A 159 9.66 15.28 8.98
N TYR A 160 9.31 14.52 7.98
CA TYR A 160 8.27 14.82 6.98
C TYR A 160 6.96 14.04 7.18
N CYS A 161 6.94 13.07 8.09
CA CYS A 161 5.90 12.04 8.10
C CYS A 161 4.78 12.34 9.09
N THR A 162 3.54 12.28 8.62
CA THR A 162 2.32 12.46 9.44
C THR A 162 1.74 11.15 9.95
N ILE A 163 2.32 10.01 9.61
CA ILE A 163 1.76 8.71 9.98
C ILE A 163 1.65 8.51 11.49
N PRO A 164 2.65 8.86 12.33
CA PRO A 164 2.48 8.77 13.78
C PRO A 164 1.30 9.59 14.31
N LEU A 165 1.01 10.74 13.69
CA LEU A 165 -0.14 11.58 14.04
C LEU A 165 -1.47 11.01 13.58
N ALA A 166 -1.47 10.34 12.41
CA ALA A 166 -2.68 9.78 11.81
C ALA A 166 -3.02 8.38 12.30
N ARG A 167 -2.01 7.57 12.61
CA ARG A 167 -2.18 6.14 12.90
C ARG A 167 -1.60 5.71 14.25
N GLY A 168 -0.96 6.62 15.00
CA GLY A 168 -0.38 6.33 16.31
C GLY A 168 0.90 5.50 16.25
N ALA A 169 1.25 4.92 17.41
CA ALA A 169 2.40 4.04 17.57
C ALA A 169 2.25 2.70 16.83
N SER A 170 3.38 2.03 16.60
CA SER A 170 3.41 0.72 15.96
C SER A 170 2.69 -0.32 16.80
N ARG A 171 1.79 -1.09 16.17
CA ARG A 171 1.00 -2.13 16.82
C ARG A 171 0.59 -3.21 15.83
N ASN A 172 0.28 -4.38 16.36
CA ASN A 172 -0.10 -5.56 15.60
C ASN A 172 -1.04 -6.47 16.43
N LEU A 173 -1.65 -7.44 15.76
CA LEU A 173 -2.31 -8.57 16.41
C LEU A 173 -1.29 -9.68 16.73
N PRO A 174 -1.62 -10.60 17.65
CA PRO A 174 -0.86 -11.84 17.84
C PRO A 174 -0.73 -12.64 16.54
N VAL A 175 0.39 -13.34 16.37
CA VAL A 175 0.66 -14.17 15.20
C VAL A 175 -0.47 -15.16 14.93
N ALA A 176 -1.00 -15.81 15.99
CA ALA A 176 -2.10 -16.77 15.87
C ALA A 176 -3.37 -16.17 15.24
N ASP A 177 -3.66 -14.90 15.52
CA ASP A 177 -4.83 -14.21 14.96
C ASP A 177 -4.62 -13.94 13.47
N LEU A 178 -3.42 -13.50 13.08
CA LEU A 178 -3.09 -13.25 11.68
C LEU A 178 -3.03 -14.53 10.85
N VAL A 179 -2.63 -15.65 11.45
CA VAL A 179 -2.70 -16.98 10.82
C VAL A 179 -4.17 -17.36 10.56
N ARG A 180 -5.07 -17.11 11.52
CA ARG A 180 -6.52 -17.34 11.29
C ARG A 180 -7.09 -16.49 10.17
N GLU A 181 -6.67 -15.21 10.07
CA GLU A 181 -7.06 -14.33 8.96
C GLU A 181 -6.51 -14.84 7.61
N ALA A 182 -5.27 -15.32 7.58
CA ALA A 182 -4.67 -15.89 6.37
C ALA A 182 -5.40 -17.17 5.93
N ALA A 183 -5.76 -18.05 6.88
CA ALA A 183 -6.56 -19.24 6.61
C ALA A 183 -7.96 -18.86 6.09
N ALA A 184 -8.61 -17.83 6.66
CA ALA A 184 -9.89 -17.32 6.15
C ALA A 184 -9.79 -16.73 4.73
N ILE A 185 -8.65 -16.19 4.34
CA ILE A 185 -8.36 -15.77 2.95
C ILE A 185 -8.23 -17.00 2.05
N ALA A 186 -7.50 -18.03 2.49
CA ALA A 186 -7.32 -19.29 1.74
C ALA A 186 -8.67 -19.98 1.45
N THR A 187 -9.59 -20.05 2.43
CA THR A 187 -10.92 -20.66 2.23
C THR A 187 -11.77 -19.95 1.18
N LYS A 188 -11.44 -18.70 0.84
CA LYS A 188 -12.06 -17.94 -0.26
C LYS A 188 -11.39 -18.15 -1.62
N GLY A 189 -10.44 -19.09 -1.69
CA GLY A 189 -9.74 -19.46 -2.90
C GLY A 189 -8.67 -18.48 -3.37
N GLN A 190 -8.31 -17.47 -2.58
CA GLN A 190 -7.23 -16.54 -2.94
C GLN A 190 -5.86 -17.18 -2.72
N ARG A 191 -4.99 -17.09 -3.69
CA ARG A 191 -3.71 -17.81 -3.74
C ARG A 191 -2.50 -16.96 -3.33
N GLU A 192 -2.60 -15.62 -3.39
CA GLU A 192 -1.51 -14.71 -3.02
C GLU A 192 -1.97 -13.69 -1.97
N ILE A 193 -1.19 -13.58 -0.88
CA ILE A 193 -1.35 -12.58 0.17
C ILE A 193 -0.19 -11.60 0.13
N VAL A 194 -0.51 -10.30 0.14
CA VAL A 194 0.46 -9.22 0.35
C VAL A 194 0.37 -8.78 1.80
N LEU A 195 1.41 -9.02 2.59
CA LEU A 195 1.53 -8.56 3.96
C LEU A 195 1.61 -7.03 3.96
N THR A 196 0.65 -6.38 4.59
CA THR A 196 0.45 -4.94 4.47
C THR A 196 0.56 -4.27 5.83
N GLY A 197 1.32 -3.19 5.89
CA GLY A 197 1.53 -2.36 7.08
C GLY A 197 2.12 -1.01 6.68
N ILE A 198 2.41 -0.21 7.67
CA ILE A 198 3.18 1.04 7.52
C ILE A 198 4.68 0.71 7.44
N ASN A 199 5.13 -0.15 8.35
CA ASN A 199 6.48 -0.69 8.42
C ASN A 199 6.37 -2.11 8.97
N VAL A 200 6.23 -3.09 8.09
CA VAL A 200 5.93 -4.47 8.51
C VAL A 200 7.04 -5.10 9.36
N GLY A 201 8.30 -4.67 9.18
CA GLY A 201 9.41 -5.14 9.99
C GLY A 201 9.36 -4.69 11.46
N ASP A 202 8.53 -3.70 11.79
CA ASP A 202 8.31 -3.21 13.16
C ASP A 202 7.21 -4.02 13.89
N PHE A 203 6.83 -5.16 13.34
CA PHE A 203 5.89 -6.12 13.95
C PHE A 203 6.39 -6.62 15.31
N GLY A 204 5.45 -6.87 16.21
CA GLY A 204 5.71 -7.46 17.54
C GLY A 204 5.83 -6.45 18.67
N ARG A 205 5.76 -5.15 18.42
CA ARG A 205 5.88 -4.11 19.46
C ARG A 205 4.87 -4.23 20.59
N THR A 206 3.68 -4.72 20.29
CA THR A 206 2.60 -4.86 21.28
C THR A 206 2.42 -6.28 21.81
N THR A 207 2.92 -7.29 21.10
CA THR A 207 2.71 -8.70 21.44
C THR A 207 3.96 -9.41 21.97
N GLY A 208 5.15 -8.83 21.78
CA GLY A 208 6.42 -9.44 22.13
C GLY A 208 6.89 -10.54 21.17
N GLU A 209 6.10 -10.84 20.13
CA GLU A 209 6.47 -11.73 19.03
C GLU A 209 7.37 -10.98 18.03
N SER A 210 8.01 -11.67 17.11
CA SER A 210 8.86 -11.07 16.08
C SER A 210 8.24 -11.16 14.68
N PHE A 211 8.74 -10.32 13.76
CA PHE A 211 8.32 -10.40 12.37
C PHE A 211 8.67 -11.76 11.73
N ILE A 212 9.80 -12.36 12.13
CA ILE A 212 10.18 -13.69 11.63
C ILE A 212 9.25 -14.79 12.14
N ASP A 213 8.73 -14.68 13.38
CA ASP A 213 7.74 -15.64 13.89
C ASP A 213 6.45 -15.59 13.06
N LEU A 214 6.02 -14.38 12.67
CA LEU A 214 4.89 -14.21 11.76
C LEU A 214 5.16 -14.87 10.41
N LEU A 215 6.34 -14.64 9.80
CA LEU A 215 6.67 -15.21 8.50
C LEU A 215 6.65 -16.75 8.54
N ARG A 216 7.25 -17.35 9.55
CA ARG A 216 7.27 -18.81 9.74
C ARG A 216 5.86 -19.39 9.92
N ALA A 217 5.03 -18.74 10.71
CA ALA A 217 3.67 -19.18 10.94
C ALA A 217 2.79 -19.06 9.69
N LEU A 218 2.95 -18.00 8.91
CA LEU A 218 2.23 -17.81 7.64
C LEU A 218 2.67 -18.81 6.56
N ASP A 219 3.95 -19.17 6.53
CA ASP A 219 4.48 -20.15 5.56
C ASP A 219 3.81 -21.52 5.71
N ALA A 220 3.39 -21.89 6.93
CA ALA A 220 2.69 -23.13 7.23
C ALA A 220 1.20 -23.10 6.84
N VAL A 221 0.62 -21.95 6.49
CA VAL A 221 -0.81 -21.84 6.13
C VAL A 221 -1.07 -22.57 4.80
N GLU A 222 -1.95 -23.56 4.81
CA GLU A 222 -2.36 -24.27 3.60
C GLU A 222 -3.30 -23.43 2.73
N GLY A 223 -3.30 -23.69 1.42
CA GLY A 223 -4.16 -22.99 0.44
C GLY A 223 -3.66 -21.63 -0.01
N ILE A 224 -2.57 -21.11 0.60
CA ILE A 224 -1.85 -19.94 0.10
C ILE A 224 -0.56 -20.37 -0.56
N ASP A 225 -0.39 -19.99 -1.82
CA ASP A 225 0.80 -20.33 -2.61
C ASP A 225 1.88 -19.25 -2.55
N ARG A 226 1.49 -17.98 -2.30
CA ARG A 226 2.40 -16.85 -2.36
C ARG A 226 2.17 -15.83 -1.26
N TYR A 227 3.26 -15.39 -0.67
CA TYR A 227 3.31 -14.21 0.20
C TYR A 227 4.24 -13.15 -0.40
N ARG A 228 3.85 -11.88 -0.28
CA ARG A 228 4.74 -10.74 -0.57
C ARG A 228 4.86 -9.85 0.63
N ILE A 229 6.09 -9.49 0.96
CA ILE A 229 6.40 -8.52 1.99
C ILE A 229 6.24 -7.13 1.38
N SER A 230 5.41 -6.27 1.99
CA SER A 230 5.30 -4.87 1.56
C SER A 230 6.41 -4.01 2.23
N SER A 231 6.15 -2.74 2.50
CA SER A 231 7.13 -1.78 2.99
C SER A 231 7.84 -2.25 4.27
N ILE A 232 9.14 -2.55 4.16
CA ILE A 232 10.02 -2.91 5.27
C ILE A 232 11.23 -1.98 5.28
N GLU A 233 11.50 -1.36 6.43
CA GLU A 233 12.66 -0.49 6.61
C GLU A 233 13.97 -1.28 6.49
N PRO A 234 15.02 -0.74 5.85
CA PRO A 234 16.26 -1.49 5.59
C PRO A 234 16.94 -2.00 6.85
N ASN A 235 16.86 -1.26 7.96
CA ASN A 235 17.43 -1.69 9.25
C ASN A 235 16.62 -2.80 9.95
N LEU A 236 15.42 -3.10 9.50
CA LEU A 236 14.55 -4.18 9.98
C LEU A 236 14.55 -5.40 9.03
N LEU A 237 15.20 -5.30 7.89
CA LEU A 237 15.43 -6.40 6.97
C LEU A 237 16.66 -7.18 7.47
N THR A 238 16.46 -8.03 8.50
CA THR A 238 17.52 -8.78 9.18
C THR A 238 18.03 -9.95 8.35
N ASP A 239 19.22 -10.48 8.69
CA ASP A 239 19.77 -11.66 8.00
C ASP A 239 18.85 -12.88 8.15
N GLU A 240 18.19 -13.01 9.30
CA GLU A 240 17.23 -14.09 9.55
C GLU A 240 16.00 -14.00 8.64
N VAL A 241 15.43 -12.79 8.45
CA VAL A 241 14.34 -12.55 7.50
C VAL A 241 14.79 -12.86 6.07
N ILE A 242 15.99 -12.43 5.69
CA ILE A 242 16.55 -12.69 4.36
C ILE A 242 16.73 -14.18 4.13
N ALA A 243 17.39 -14.89 5.06
CA ALA A 243 17.62 -16.32 4.94
C ALA A 243 16.31 -17.13 4.88
N PHE A 244 15.33 -16.77 5.73
CA PHE A 244 14.03 -17.42 5.70
C PHE A 244 13.30 -17.22 4.37
N THR A 245 13.24 -15.98 3.88
CA THR A 245 12.56 -15.69 2.60
C THR A 245 13.28 -16.32 1.41
N ALA A 246 14.59 -16.48 1.47
CA ALA A 246 15.37 -17.17 0.45
C ALA A 246 15.10 -18.67 0.40
N GLY A 247 14.81 -19.28 1.56
CA GLY A 247 14.53 -20.73 1.70
C GLY A 247 13.06 -21.11 1.53
N SER A 248 12.14 -20.15 1.52
CA SER A 248 10.70 -20.42 1.41
C SER A 248 10.24 -20.47 -0.04
N ASP A 249 9.43 -21.48 -0.38
CA ASP A 249 8.77 -21.59 -1.68
C ASP A 249 7.59 -20.61 -1.83
N LYS A 250 7.05 -20.10 -0.71
CA LYS A 250 5.88 -19.23 -0.70
C LYS A 250 6.22 -17.74 -0.67
N PHE A 251 7.32 -17.35 -0.01
CA PHE A 251 7.72 -15.94 0.03
C PHE A 251 8.40 -15.53 -1.28
N GLN A 252 7.75 -14.60 -1.97
CA GLN A 252 8.14 -14.24 -3.33
C GLN A 252 9.38 -13.31 -3.37
N PRO A 253 10.26 -13.43 -4.38
CA PRO A 253 11.48 -12.63 -4.55
C PRO A 253 11.14 -11.18 -4.93
N HIS A 254 10.49 -10.46 -4.01
CA HIS A 254 10.06 -9.08 -4.17
C HIS A 254 10.08 -8.37 -2.83
N PHE A 255 10.82 -7.26 -2.75
CA PHE A 255 10.84 -6.39 -1.58
C PHE A 255 10.52 -4.95 -1.96
N HIS A 256 9.74 -4.30 -1.11
CA HIS A 256 9.52 -2.86 -1.15
C HIS A 256 10.26 -2.23 0.03
N VAL A 257 11.35 -1.50 -0.26
CA VAL A 257 12.26 -0.95 0.75
C VAL A 257 12.36 0.56 0.57
N PRO A 258 11.88 1.38 1.52
CA PRO A 258 11.91 2.82 1.39
C PRO A 258 13.34 3.35 1.61
N LEU A 259 13.95 3.93 0.57
CA LEU A 259 15.24 4.64 0.64
C LEU A 259 15.08 6.09 1.07
N GLN A 260 14.09 6.76 0.49
CA GLN A 260 13.75 8.19 0.61
C GLN A 260 14.75 9.14 -0.05
N SER A 261 16.06 8.99 0.13
CA SER A 261 17.13 9.74 -0.56
C SER A 261 18.39 8.91 -0.65
N GLY A 262 19.15 9.06 -1.72
CA GLY A 262 20.48 8.48 -1.89
C GLY A 262 21.61 9.37 -1.36
N CYS A 263 21.30 10.43 -0.61
CA CYS A 263 22.25 11.35 0.00
C CYS A 263 22.15 11.30 1.53
N ASP A 264 23.24 10.94 2.21
CA ASP A 264 23.27 10.80 3.68
C ASP A 264 22.92 12.09 4.40
N ARG A 265 23.32 13.25 3.87
CA ARG A 265 22.96 14.55 4.42
C ARG A 265 21.43 14.74 4.45
N ILE A 266 20.76 14.38 3.37
CA ILE A 266 19.30 14.45 3.28
C ILE A 266 18.62 13.41 4.16
N LEU A 267 19.14 12.17 4.21
CA LEU A 267 18.65 11.13 5.12
C LEU A 267 18.71 11.57 6.58
N ALA A 268 19.80 12.26 6.98
CA ALA A 268 19.93 12.82 8.33
C ALA A 268 18.86 13.90 8.61
N LEU A 269 18.64 14.85 7.66
CA LEU A 269 17.58 15.84 7.76
C LEU A 269 16.17 15.20 7.82
N MET A 270 15.95 14.12 7.10
CA MET A 270 14.74 13.30 7.14
C MET A 270 14.60 12.50 8.44
N ARG A 271 15.62 12.47 9.32
CA ARG A 271 15.71 11.65 10.54
C ARG A 271 15.54 10.17 10.27
N ARG A 272 16.21 9.68 9.19
CA ARG A 272 16.22 8.25 8.88
C ARG A 272 17.17 7.51 9.84
N ARG A 273 16.85 6.24 10.14
CA ARG A 273 17.62 5.39 11.08
C ARG A 273 18.69 4.55 10.37
N TYR A 274 19.02 4.90 9.14
CA TYR A 274 20.05 4.28 8.31
C TYR A 274 20.69 5.34 7.40
N ASN A 275 21.81 4.99 6.82
CA ASN A 275 22.52 5.71 5.78
C ASN A 275 22.57 4.90 4.48
N THR A 276 23.13 5.47 3.43
CA THR A 276 23.27 4.84 2.11
C THR A 276 24.11 3.55 2.16
N ALA A 277 25.19 3.53 2.94
CA ALA A 277 26.03 2.36 3.10
C ALA A 277 25.25 1.16 3.71
N ARG A 278 24.45 1.40 4.78
CA ARG A 278 23.61 0.37 5.39
C ARG A 278 22.52 -0.09 4.44
N PHE A 279 21.94 0.83 3.66
CA PHE A 279 20.95 0.48 2.65
C PHE A 279 21.54 -0.44 1.58
N ALA A 280 22.69 -0.06 1.00
CA ALA A 280 23.40 -0.85 -0.02
C ALA A 280 23.79 -2.24 0.51
N GLU A 281 24.26 -2.31 1.75
CA GLU A 281 24.58 -3.57 2.42
C GLU A 281 23.36 -4.52 2.47
N ARG A 282 22.21 -4.03 2.88
CA ARG A 282 20.98 -4.85 2.96
C ARG A 282 20.50 -5.32 1.59
N ILE A 283 20.51 -4.43 0.58
CA ILE A 283 20.18 -4.79 -0.79
C ILE A 283 21.15 -5.85 -1.33
N GLY A 284 22.45 -5.69 -1.05
CA GLY A 284 23.48 -6.66 -1.41
C GLY A 284 23.26 -8.03 -0.76
N ALA A 285 22.97 -8.05 0.55
CA ALA A 285 22.71 -9.29 1.30
C ALA A 285 21.49 -10.06 0.73
N VAL A 286 20.41 -9.36 0.39
CA VAL A 286 19.24 -9.99 -0.25
C VAL A 286 19.58 -10.54 -1.63
N ARG A 287 20.30 -9.79 -2.46
CA ARG A 287 20.68 -10.24 -3.81
C ARG A 287 21.58 -11.46 -3.81
N ALA A 288 22.46 -11.56 -2.82
CA ALA A 288 23.36 -12.71 -2.66
C ALA A 288 22.60 -14.01 -2.39
N GLN A 289 21.46 -13.93 -1.67
CA GLN A 289 20.69 -15.12 -1.30
C GLN A 289 19.45 -15.34 -2.20
N ILE A 290 18.93 -14.29 -2.84
CA ILE A 290 17.72 -14.35 -3.67
C ILE A 290 18.04 -13.81 -5.08
N PRO A 291 18.58 -14.64 -5.98
CA PRO A 291 18.90 -14.23 -7.35
C PRO A 291 17.64 -13.77 -8.11
N GLY A 292 17.75 -12.65 -8.84
CA GLY A 292 16.64 -12.12 -9.62
C GLY A 292 15.54 -11.44 -8.79
N VAL A 293 15.82 -11.11 -7.53
CA VAL A 293 14.89 -10.38 -6.65
C VAL A 293 14.54 -9.00 -7.21
N PHE A 294 13.26 -8.65 -7.09
CA PHE A 294 12.75 -7.33 -7.45
C PHE A 294 12.79 -6.40 -6.24
N PHE A 295 13.45 -5.25 -6.39
CA PHE A 295 13.36 -4.16 -5.42
C PHE A 295 12.52 -3.01 -5.97
N GLY A 296 11.39 -2.70 -5.29
CA GLY A 296 10.71 -1.42 -5.41
C GLY A 296 11.22 -0.47 -4.33
N ILE A 297 11.61 0.74 -4.70
CA ILE A 297 12.25 1.70 -3.78
C ILE A 297 11.50 3.03 -3.83
N ASP A 298 11.13 3.55 -2.66
CA ASP A 298 10.55 4.89 -2.53
C ASP A 298 11.63 5.94 -2.46
N VAL A 299 11.46 7.04 -3.20
CA VAL A 299 12.35 8.20 -3.19
C VAL A 299 11.51 9.48 -3.12
N ILE A 300 11.87 10.39 -2.22
CA ILE A 300 11.31 11.73 -2.11
C ILE A 300 12.32 12.73 -2.69
N VAL A 301 11.87 13.58 -3.61
CA VAL A 301 12.67 14.66 -4.18
C VAL A 301 12.12 16.03 -3.78
N GLY A 302 12.97 17.04 -3.75
CA GLY A 302 12.55 18.38 -3.36
C GLY A 302 12.35 18.55 -1.86
N PHE A 303 12.99 17.71 -1.05
CA PHE A 303 12.98 17.86 0.41
C PHE A 303 13.63 19.21 0.81
N PRO A 304 13.14 19.91 1.86
CA PRO A 304 13.75 21.17 2.31
C PRO A 304 15.23 21.04 2.56
N GLY A 305 16.02 21.92 1.94
CA GLY A 305 17.49 21.90 1.98
C GLY A 305 18.16 20.94 0.99
N GLU A 306 17.43 20.23 0.13
CA GLU A 306 18.02 19.40 -0.92
C GLU A 306 18.58 20.28 -2.04
N THR A 307 19.90 20.26 -2.23
CA THR A 307 20.58 20.97 -3.32
C THR A 307 20.58 20.16 -4.62
N ASP A 308 21.07 20.73 -5.73
CA ASP A 308 21.24 19.98 -6.97
C ASP A 308 22.34 18.92 -6.84
N GLU A 309 23.40 19.20 -6.06
CA GLU A 309 24.47 18.26 -5.76
C GLU A 309 23.95 17.05 -4.98
N ASP A 310 23.08 17.25 -3.97
CA ASP A 310 22.46 16.15 -3.22
C ASP A 310 21.58 15.27 -4.12
N PHE A 311 20.86 15.90 -5.04
CA PHE A 311 20.04 15.18 -6.00
C PHE A 311 20.91 14.36 -6.97
N GLU A 312 22.04 14.92 -7.46
CA GLU A 312 22.99 14.16 -8.29
C GLU A 312 23.64 12.99 -7.53
N VAL A 313 23.95 13.17 -6.24
CA VAL A 313 24.39 12.06 -5.37
C VAL A 313 23.31 10.97 -5.30
N THR A 314 22.05 11.35 -5.14
CA THR A 314 20.92 10.39 -5.14
C THR A 314 20.80 9.65 -6.47
N CYS A 315 20.95 10.35 -7.61
CA CYS A 315 20.89 9.71 -8.93
C CYS A 315 22.01 8.66 -9.09
N ARG A 316 23.26 9.02 -8.76
CA ARG A 316 24.42 8.10 -8.84
C ARG A 316 24.23 6.88 -7.94
N PHE A 317 23.78 7.08 -6.71
CA PHE A 317 23.51 5.98 -5.79
C PHE A 317 22.46 5.01 -6.34
N LEU A 318 21.37 5.51 -6.91
CA LEU A 318 20.32 4.68 -7.51
C LEU A 318 20.82 3.92 -8.76
N GLU A 319 21.70 4.54 -9.56
CA GLU A 319 22.35 3.88 -10.70
C GLU A 319 23.32 2.77 -10.26
N GLU A 320 24.00 2.94 -9.12
CA GLU A 320 24.90 1.95 -8.52
C GLU A 320 24.13 0.76 -7.97
N ILE A 321 23.11 0.99 -7.13
CA ILE A 321 22.35 -0.09 -6.47
C ILE A 321 21.35 -0.79 -7.42
N ARG A 322 21.04 -0.22 -8.58
CA ARG A 322 20.17 -0.79 -9.65
C ARG A 322 18.91 -1.47 -9.13
N PRO A 323 17.98 -0.76 -8.47
CA PRO A 323 16.69 -1.34 -8.14
C PRO A 323 15.89 -1.65 -9.41
N ALA A 324 14.89 -2.53 -9.28
CA ALA A 324 14.03 -2.83 -10.42
C ALA A 324 13.03 -1.68 -10.71
N PHE A 325 12.59 -0.96 -9.69
CA PHE A 325 11.60 0.10 -9.85
C PHE A 325 11.74 1.19 -8.77
N LEU A 326 11.49 2.45 -9.16
CA LEU A 326 11.45 3.60 -8.26
C LEU A 326 10.02 4.14 -8.15
N HIS A 327 9.55 4.30 -6.93
CA HIS A 327 8.37 5.10 -6.61
C HIS A 327 8.83 6.49 -6.22
N VAL A 328 8.71 7.44 -7.14
CA VAL A 328 9.22 8.81 -6.96
C VAL A 328 8.10 9.75 -6.53
N PHE A 329 8.31 10.45 -5.44
CA PHE A 329 7.36 11.40 -4.88
C PHE A 329 8.01 12.78 -4.73
N PRO A 330 7.34 13.86 -5.15
CA PRO A 330 7.75 15.19 -4.73
C PRO A 330 7.44 15.34 -3.24
N TYR A 331 8.32 16.01 -2.48
CA TYR A 331 8.03 16.37 -1.11
C TYR A 331 6.73 17.17 -1.02
N SER A 332 5.86 16.81 -0.10
CA SER A 332 4.62 17.51 0.18
C SER A 332 4.64 18.06 1.60
N VAL A 333 4.54 19.37 1.74
CA VAL A 333 4.49 20.03 3.05
C VAL A 333 3.30 19.49 3.84
N ARG A 334 3.56 19.01 5.06
CA ARG A 334 2.50 18.54 5.95
C ARG A 334 2.52 19.33 7.26
N PRO A 335 1.39 19.91 7.67
CA PRO A 335 1.29 20.60 8.97
C PRO A 335 1.74 19.70 10.12
N ASN A 336 2.26 20.30 11.16
CA ASN A 336 2.71 19.62 12.39
C ASN A 336 3.86 18.63 12.16
N THR A 337 4.64 18.79 11.09
CA THR A 337 5.87 18.04 10.84
C THR A 337 7.08 18.96 10.92
N PRO A 338 8.23 18.53 11.49
CA PRO A 338 9.44 19.34 11.54
C PRO A 338 9.88 19.88 10.17
N ALA A 339 9.74 19.07 9.10
CA ALA A 339 10.13 19.47 7.75
C ALA A 339 9.27 20.62 7.18
N ALA A 340 8.06 20.83 7.67
CA ALA A 340 7.22 21.96 7.23
C ALA A 340 7.83 23.32 7.60
N GLU A 341 8.58 23.36 8.70
CA GLU A 341 9.19 24.57 9.29
C GLU A 341 10.65 24.76 8.83
N MET A 342 11.23 23.78 8.12
CA MET A 342 12.59 23.86 7.62
C MET A 342 12.74 24.96 6.53
N ASN A 343 13.87 25.64 6.56
CA ASN A 343 14.29 26.54 5.49
C ASN A 343 14.78 25.77 4.24
N GLY A 344 15.02 26.48 3.15
CA GLY A 344 15.55 25.89 1.92
C GLY A 344 14.49 25.08 1.14
N LYS A 345 13.26 25.57 1.11
CA LYS A 345 12.19 24.96 0.31
C LYS A 345 12.57 24.94 -1.17
N VAL A 346 12.51 23.77 -1.78
CA VAL A 346 12.78 23.58 -3.20
C VAL A 346 11.59 24.07 -4.02
N ALA A 347 11.87 24.83 -5.10
CA ALA A 347 10.82 25.33 -5.97
C ALA A 347 10.05 24.18 -6.63
N PRO A 348 8.71 24.29 -6.79
CA PRO A 348 7.89 23.21 -7.37
C PRO A 348 8.34 22.76 -8.77
N GLY A 349 8.82 23.69 -9.62
CA GLY A 349 9.36 23.36 -10.94
C GLY A 349 10.63 22.50 -10.88
N VAL A 350 11.52 22.76 -9.92
CA VAL A 350 12.73 21.95 -9.69
C VAL A 350 12.34 20.56 -9.20
N ALA A 351 11.42 20.46 -8.24
CA ALA A 351 10.94 19.18 -7.77
C ALA A 351 10.26 18.36 -8.88
N ALA A 352 9.45 19.00 -9.73
CA ALA A 352 8.82 18.33 -10.88
C ALA A 352 9.87 17.81 -11.89
N HIS A 353 10.91 18.58 -12.19
CA HIS A 353 12.03 18.15 -13.05
C HIS A 353 12.77 16.95 -12.43
N ARG A 354 13.03 16.97 -11.12
CA ARG A 354 13.67 15.84 -10.42
C ARG A 354 12.80 14.58 -10.46
N VAL A 355 11.46 14.71 -10.30
CA VAL A 355 10.50 13.58 -10.47
C VAL A 355 10.61 13.00 -11.87
N GLN A 356 10.63 13.84 -12.90
CA GLN A 356 10.77 13.39 -14.29
C GLN A 356 12.07 12.62 -14.50
N ARG A 357 13.22 13.17 -14.10
CA ARG A 357 14.55 12.52 -14.25
C ARG A 357 14.59 11.14 -13.57
N LEU A 358 14.10 11.02 -12.34
CA LEU A 358 14.05 9.71 -11.66
C LEU A 358 13.00 8.78 -12.27
N GLY A 359 11.93 9.30 -12.85
CA GLY A 359 10.95 8.51 -13.62
C GLY A 359 11.59 7.88 -14.87
N GLU A 360 12.40 8.63 -15.60
CA GLU A 360 13.19 8.14 -16.73
C GLU A 360 14.23 7.10 -16.29
N LEU A 361 14.93 7.35 -15.18
CA LEU A 361 15.85 6.38 -14.58
C LEU A 361 15.11 5.10 -14.19
N SER A 362 13.98 5.20 -13.52
CA SER A 362 13.13 4.04 -13.15
C SER A 362 12.75 3.21 -14.37
N SER A 363 12.37 3.87 -15.46
CA SER A 363 12.02 3.18 -16.71
C SER A 363 13.20 2.42 -17.32
N ARG A 364 14.40 3.02 -17.31
CA ARG A 364 15.63 2.35 -17.76
C ARG A 364 15.98 1.14 -16.88
N LEU A 365 15.92 1.30 -15.57
CA LEU A 365 16.21 0.25 -14.59
C LEU A 365 15.24 -0.92 -14.73
N TYR A 366 13.94 -0.64 -14.86
CA TYR A 366 12.92 -1.69 -15.04
C TYR A 366 13.11 -2.46 -16.33
N ARG A 367 13.39 -1.77 -17.45
CA ARG A 367 13.70 -2.42 -18.74
C ARG A 367 14.95 -3.28 -18.64
N GLY A 368 16.01 -2.81 -17.99
CA GLY A 368 17.22 -3.58 -17.73
C GLY A 368 16.97 -4.81 -16.87
N PHE A 369 16.17 -4.68 -15.80
CA PHE A 369 15.77 -5.80 -14.97
C PHE A 369 15.00 -6.87 -15.75
N CYS A 370 14.03 -6.48 -16.56
CA CYS A 370 13.23 -7.40 -17.37
C CYS A 370 14.04 -8.04 -18.51
N ALA A 371 14.97 -7.30 -19.12
CA ALA A 371 15.81 -7.83 -20.20
C ALA A 371 16.64 -9.05 -19.75
N VAL A 372 17.15 -9.04 -18.53
CA VAL A 372 17.89 -10.18 -17.93
C VAL A 372 16.98 -11.39 -17.70
N GLN A 373 15.68 -11.19 -17.57
CA GLN A 373 14.70 -12.26 -17.37
C GLN A 373 14.09 -12.81 -18.66
N GLN A 374 14.32 -12.13 -19.79
CA GLN A 374 13.79 -12.57 -21.10
C GLN A 374 14.29 -13.98 -21.46
N GLY A 375 13.39 -14.80 -21.96
CA GLY A 375 13.64 -16.21 -22.31
C GLY A 375 13.61 -17.19 -21.15
N ARG A 376 13.62 -16.69 -19.90
CA ARG A 376 13.52 -17.52 -18.69
C ARG A 376 12.10 -18.00 -18.46
N GLU A 377 11.99 -19.11 -17.75
CA GLU A 377 10.72 -19.59 -17.23
C GLU A 377 10.37 -18.86 -15.93
N ALA A 378 9.08 -18.61 -15.75
CA ALA A 378 8.52 -18.00 -14.54
C ALA A 378 7.13 -18.59 -14.26
N LYS A 379 6.70 -18.51 -13.01
CA LYS A 379 5.32 -18.82 -12.61
C LYS A 379 4.54 -17.51 -12.54
N VAL A 380 3.37 -17.45 -13.16
CA VAL A 380 2.53 -16.24 -13.22
C VAL A 380 1.21 -16.49 -12.54
N LEU A 381 0.84 -15.60 -11.61
CA LEU A 381 -0.52 -15.51 -11.09
C LEU A 381 -1.31 -14.57 -12.00
N TRP A 382 -2.38 -15.09 -12.62
CA TRP A 382 -3.21 -14.37 -13.58
C TRP A 382 -4.33 -13.59 -12.89
N GLU A 383 -4.50 -12.32 -13.26
CA GLU A 383 -5.53 -11.43 -12.74
C GLU A 383 -6.78 -11.44 -13.65
N SER A 384 -7.92 -11.02 -13.09
CA SER A 384 -9.19 -10.90 -13.81
C SER A 384 -9.25 -9.72 -14.79
N THR A 385 -8.26 -8.83 -14.75
CA THR A 385 -8.20 -7.63 -15.61
C THR A 385 -8.05 -8.03 -17.08
N ARG A 386 -8.99 -7.53 -17.91
CA ARG A 386 -8.96 -7.70 -19.38
C ARG A 386 -8.81 -6.34 -20.07
N ARG A 387 -7.87 -6.24 -21.00
CA ARG A 387 -7.68 -5.04 -21.83
C ARG A 387 -7.17 -5.43 -23.22
N GLY A 388 -7.82 -4.95 -24.28
CA GLY A 388 -7.38 -5.18 -25.66
C GLY A 388 -7.35 -6.66 -26.11
N GLY A 389 -8.15 -7.53 -25.47
CA GLY A 389 -8.14 -8.97 -25.75
C GLY A 389 -7.16 -9.77 -24.87
N ASP A 390 -6.28 -9.12 -24.10
CA ASP A 390 -5.31 -9.76 -23.23
C ASP A 390 -5.78 -9.77 -21.76
N MET A 391 -5.29 -10.75 -21.02
CA MET A 391 -5.25 -10.78 -19.56
C MET A 391 -3.84 -10.50 -19.08
N PHE A 392 -3.75 -10.09 -17.79
CA PHE A 392 -2.49 -9.71 -17.17
C PHE A 392 -2.22 -10.54 -15.92
N GLY A 393 -0.94 -10.66 -15.58
CA GLY A 393 -0.51 -11.35 -14.38
C GLY A 393 0.83 -10.82 -13.90
N PHE A 394 1.30 -11.40 -12.79
CA PHE A 394 2.60 -11.06 -12.21
C PHE A 394 3.41 -12.34 -11.94
N THR A 395 4.68 -12.29 -12.32
CA THR A 395 5.65 -13.33 -11.97
C THR A 395 5.96 -13.32 -10.47
N GLU A 396 6.73 -14.31 -10.01
CA GLU A 396 7.27 -14.38 -8.67
C GLU A 396 8.02 -13.07 -8.32
N ASN A 397 8.91 -12.63 -9.20
CA ASN A 397 9.70 -11.40 -9.04
C ASN A 397 9.01 -10.15 -9.62
N TYR A 398 7.69 -10.13 -9.60
CA TYR A 398 6.84 -8.96 -9.84
C TYR A 398 6.92 -8.33 -11.24
N ILE A 399 7.38 -9.07 -12.27
CA ILE A 399 7.28 -8.61 -13.64
C ILE A 399 5.83 -8.71 -14.09
N LYS A 400 5.30 -7.60 -14.63
CA LYS A 400 3.97 -7.61 -15.24
C LYS A 400 4.04 -8.28 -16.60
N VAL A 401 3.14 -9.22 -16.80
CA VAL A 401 3.06 -9.99 -18.06
C VAL A 401 1.66 -9.95 -18.65
N ARG A 402 1.55 -10.27 -19.94
CA ARG A 402 0.28 -10.44 -20.63
C ARG A 402 0.27 -11.69 -21.52
N THR A 403 -0.92 -12.23 -21.73
CA THR A 403 -1.23 -13.31 -22.66
C THR A 403 -2.66 -13.11 -23.18
N PRO A 404 -3.11 -13.75 -24.28
CA PRO A 404 -4.50 -13.74 -24.68
C PRO A 404 -5.43 -14.13 -23.54
N PHE A 405 -6.59 -13.46 -23.46
CA PHE A 405 -7.54 -13.65 -22.36
C PHE A 405 -8.11 -15.07 -22.36
N ASP A 406 -7.99 -15.72 -21.22
CA ASP A 406 -8.58 -17.01 -20.93
C ASP A 406 -9.23 -16.96 -19.53
N ARG A 407 -10.54 -17.13 -19.47
CA ARG A 407 -11.31 -17.04 -18.21
C ARG A 407 -10.91 -18.11 -17.19
N GLU A 408 -10.53 -19.30 -17.66
CA GLU A 408 -10.15 -20.43 -16.79
C GLU A 408 -8.83 -20.20 -16.08
N ARG A 409 -7.99 -19.30 -16.60
CA ARG A 409 -6.72 -18.94 -15.99
C ARG A 409 -6.83 -17.90 -14.87
N ILE A 410 -7.97 -17.23 -14.73
CA ILE A 410 -8.13 -16.23 -13.66
C ILE A 410 -7.87 -16.88 -12.30
N ASN A 411 -6.99 -16.26 -11.50
CA ASN A 411 -6.56 -16.75 -10.19
C ASN A 411 -5.82 -18.11 -10.21
N THR A 412 -5.28 -18.51 -11.35
CA THR A 412 -4.39 -19.67 -11.44
C THR A 412 -2.93 -19.23 -11.51
N ILE A 413 -2.04 -20.14 -11.14
CA ILE A 413 -0.59 -19.97 -11.27
C ILE A 413 -0.12 -20.93 -12.37
N THR A 414 0.44 -20.39 -13.46
CA THR A 414 0.94 -21.21 -14.57
C THR A 414 2.40 -20.90 -14.90
N ARG A 415 3.11 -21.90 -15.43
CA ARG A 415 4.46 -21.71 -15.95
C ARG A 415 4.40 -21.03 -17.32
N VAL A 416 5.26 -20.05 -17.51
CA VAL A 416 5.38 -19.29 -18.75
C VAL A 416 6.84 -19.12 -19.13
N ARG A 417 7.10 -18.87 -20.42
CA ARG A 417 8.37 -18.32 -20.89
C ARG A 417 8.19 -16.84 -21.13
N LEU A 418 9.09 -16.03 -20.53
CA LEU A 418 9.06 -14.58 -20.65
C LEU A 418 9.58 -14.13 -22.01
N GLY A 419 8.78 -13.36 -22.72
CA GLY A 419 9.16 -12.70 -23.97
C GLY A 419 9.70 -11.28 -23.74
N ALA A 420 9.79 -10.52 -24.83
CA ALA A 420 10.22 -9.14 -24.81
C ALA A 420 9.18 -8.22 -24.12
N LEU A 421 9.66 -7.10 -23.57
CA LEU A 421 8.80 -6.01 -23.11
C LEU A 421 8.22 -5.24 -24.30
N ASP A 422 6.96 -4.88 -24.18
CA ASP A 422 6.33 -3.90 -25.07
C ASP A 422 6.65 -2.44 -24.68
N ALA A 423 6.04 -1.50 -25.41
CA ALA A 423 6.19 -0.06 -25.15
C ALA A 423 5.68 0.34 -23.74
N ASP A 424 4.63 -0.33 -23.25
CA ASP A 424 4.01 -0.08 -21.95
C ASP A 424 4.76 -0.74 -20.78
N GLY A 425 5.88 -1.45 -21.05
CA GLY A 425 6.67 -2.14 -20.04
C GLY A 425 6.04 -3.45 -19.56
N VAL A 426 5.21 -4.09 -20.38
CA VAL A 426 4.58 -5.39 -20.09
C VAL A 426 5.27 -6.47 -20.91
N ALA A 427 5.73 -7.56 -20.29
CA ALA A 427 6.36 -8.66 -20.99
C ALA A 427 5.29 -9.57 -21.63
N GLN A 428 5.58 -10.09 -22.83
CA GLN A 428 4.80 -11.17 -23.39
C GLN A 428 5.04 -12.45 -22.59
N ALA A 429 4.00 -13.26 -22.40
CA ALA A 429 4.12 -14.54 -21.73
C ALA A 429 3.58 -15.65 -22.63
N THR A 430 4.44 -16.61 -22.95
CA THR A 430 4.04 -17.85 -23.65
C THR A 430 3.78 -18.92 -22.60
N ILE A 431 2.56 -19.42 -22.53
CA ILE A 431 2.19 -20.51 -21.63
C ILE A 431 2.98 -21.76 -22.03
N LEU A 432 3.57 -22.41 -21.04
CA LEU A 432 4.21 -23.71 -21.21
C LEU A 432 3.19 -24.80 -20.88
N CYS A 433 3.05 -25.78 -21.79
CA CYS A 433 2.25 -26.96 -21.49
C CYS A 433 2.87 -27.72 -20.32
N GLU A 434 2.04 -28.20 -19.40
CA GLU A 434 2.45 -29.09 -18.31
C GLU A 434 2.89 -30.45 -18.85
#